data_cee9a8eb6bdc57d7d787c644477f94e3
#
_entry.id   cee9a8eb6bdc57d7d787c644477f94e3
#
_cell.length_a   1.000
_cell.length_b   1.000
_cell.length_c   1.000
_cell.angle_alpha   90.00
_cell.angle_beta   90.00
_cell.angle_gamma   90.00
#
_symmetry.space_group_name_H-M   'P 1'
#
loop_
_entity.id
_entity.type
_entity.pdbx_description
1 polymer ?
#
loop_
_entity_poly.entity_id
_entity_poly.type
_entity_poly.pdbx_seq_one_letter_code
_entity_poly.pdbx_strand_id
1 'polypeptide(L)'
;FQNMTEEEFEELCNSKPLRREFLKSMGRTGFSESEMDESIGRLKRAIYRMNGWIEDSSGPWLMGSKMTISDIAIMPVIIRMDDINLSELWEDFPLIENWLTNIKKTHSFQQTYYFGSLLTEKYPHLKKMGKKNE
;
A
#
# COMPACT_ATOMS: atom_id res chain seq x y z
N PHE A 1 -12.69 11.07 -12.40
CA PHE A 1 -12.61 10.87 -13.86
C PHE A 1 -13.93 10.39 -14.46
N GLN A 2 -14.78 9.69 -13.70
CA GLN A 2 -16.07 9.13 -14.19
C GLN A 2 -17.00 10.17 -14.82
N ASN A 3 -16.95 11.42 -14.35
CA ASN A 3 -17.80 12.51 -14.84
C ASN A 3 -17.16 13.32 -15.99
N MET A 4 -15.97 12.95 -16.43
CA MET A 4 -15.28 13.60 -17.55
C MET A 4 -15.77 13.04 -18.88
N THR A 5 -15.82 13.86 -19.93
CA THR A 5 -15.96 13.36 -21.29
C THR A 5 -14.69 12.60 -21.73
N GLU A 6 -14.76 11.90 -22.87
CA GLU A 6 -13.58 11.20 -23.40
C GLU A 6 -12.48 12.20 -23.79
N GLU A 7 -12.88 13.33 -24.40
CA GLU A 7 -11.97 14.39 -24.81
C GLU A 7 -11.25 15.02 -23.59
N GLU A 8 -11.99 15.35 -22.53
CA GLU A 8 -11.42 15.89 -21.28
C GLU A 8 -10.45 14.91 -20.63
N PHE A 9 -10.78 13.61 -20.66
CA PHE A 9 -9.91 12.59 -20.10
C PHE A 9 -8.63 12.41 -20.94
N GLU A 10 -8.73 12.42 -22.27
CA GLU A 10 -7.56 12.34 -23.15
C GLU A 10 -6.66 13.58 -22.97
N GLU A 11 -7.23 14.77 -22.83
CA GLU A 11 -6.50 15.99 -22.55
C GLU A 11 -5.76 15.90 -21.21
N LEU A 12 -6.45 15.40 -20.16
CA LEU A 12 -5.82 15.13 -18.87
C LEU A 12 -4.63 14.16 -18.99
N CYS A 13 -4.81 13.06 -19.70
CA CYS A 13 -3.75 12.07 -19.95
C CYS A 13 -2.54 12.72 -20.65
N ASN A 14 -2.78 13.55 -21.65
CA ASN A 14 -1.75 14.24 -22.42
C ASN A 14 -1.03 15.30 -21.57
N SER A 15 -1.72 15.93 -20.63
CA SER A 15 -1.12 16.90 -19.69
C SER A 15 -0.20 16.25 -18.64
N LYS A 16 -0.19 14.90 -18.52
CA LYS A 16 0.57 14.13 -17.51
C LYS A 16 1.47 13.08 -18.19
N PRO A 17 2.49 13.47 -18.94
CA PRO A 17 3.28 12.55 -19.78
C PRO A 17 3.86 11.35 -19.03
N LEU A 18 4.36 11.55 -17.81
CA LEU A 18 4.93 10.46 -16.98
C LEU A 18 3.88 9.49 -16.44
N ARG A 19 2.61 9.87 -16.43
CA ARG A 19 1.51 9.04 -15.92
C ARG A 19 0.51 8.65 -16.99
N ARG A 20 0.74 9.06 -18.22
CA ARG A 20 -0.19 8.90 -19.35
C ARG A 20 -0.62 7.46 -19.52
N GLU A 21 0.35 6.55 -19.65
CA GLU A 21 0.06 5.13 -19.87
C GLU A 21 -0.70 4.50 -18.68
N PHE A 22 -0.36 4.87 -17.45
CA PHE A 22 -1.09 4.44 -16.27
C PHE A 22 -2.53 4.98 -16.26
N LEU A 23 -2.75 6.26 -16.56
CA LEU A 23 -4.09 6.84 -16.62
C LEU A 23 -4.93 6.19 -17.72
N LYS A 24 -4.35 5.95 -18.89
CA LYS A 24 -5.02 5.26 -19.99
C LYS A 24 -5.38 3.81 -19.65
N SER A 25 -4.50 3.07 -18.98
CA SER A 25 -4.77 1.70 -18.55
C SER A 25 -5.88 1.62 -17.50
N MET A 26 -5.94 2.59 -16.60
CA MET A 26 -6.98 2.71 -15.59
C MET A 26 -8.33 3.10 -16.19
N GLY A 27 -8.32 3.93 -17.25
CA GLY A 27 -9.52 4.49 -17.85
C GLY A 27 -10.26 5.46 -16.91
N ARG A 28 -11.45 5.92 -17.34
CA ARG A 28 -12.28 6.85 -16.55
C ARG A 28 -12.97 6.16 -15.37
N THR A 29 -13.26 4.89 -15.48
CA THR A 29 -14.04 4.11 -14.50
C THR A 29 -13.19 3.41 -13.45
N GLY A 30 -11.86 3.45 -13.58
CA GLY A 30 -10.93 2.72 -12.72
C GLY A 30 -10.64 1.32 -13.24
N PHE A 31 -9.94 0.53 -12.42
CA PHE A 31 -9.61 -0.85 -12.72
C PHE A 31 -10.83 -1.77 -12.54
N SER A 32 -10.90 -2.84 -13.31
CA SER A 32 -11.91 -3.88 -13.18
C SER A 32 -11.75 -4.67 -11.87
N GLU A 33 -12.81 -5.35 -11.42
CA GLU A 33 -12.73 -6.25 -10.24
C GLU A 33 -11.65 -7.32 -10.42
N SER A 34 -11.53 -7.90 -11.62
CA SER A 34 -10.53 -8.92 -11.92
C SER A 34 -9.10 -8.39 -11.76
N GLU A 35 -8.82 -7.16 -12.21
CA GLU A 35 -7.50 -6.53 -12.04
C GLU A 35 -7.21 -6.21 -10.57
N MET A 36 -8.24 -5.80 -9.84
CA MET A 36 -8.14 -5.56 -8.40
C MET A 36 -7.86 -6.85 -7.64
N ASP A 37 -8.58 -7.94 -7.93
CA ASP A 37 -8.39 -9.26 -7.31
C ASP A 37 -6.99 -9.81 -7.62
N GLU A 38 -6.50 -9.67 -8.86
CA GLU A 38 -5.14 -10.04 -9.21
C GLU A 38 -4.09 -9.25 -8.40
N SER A 39 -4.32 -7.95 -8.24
CA SER A 39 -3.45 -7.08 -7.45
C SER A 39 -3.42 -7.47 -5.98
N ILE A 40 -4.58 -7.77 -5.37
CA ILE A 40 -4.67 -8.31 -4.01
C ILE A 40 -3.94 -9.65 -3.91
N GLY A 41 -4.08 -10.53 -4.89
CA GLY A 41 -3.35 -11.78 -4.96
C GLY A 41 -1.82 -11.58 -4.98
N ARG A 42 -1.33 -10.57 -5.69
CA ARG A 42 0.10 -10.18 -5.69
C ARG A 42 0.55 -9.68 -4.31
N LEU A 43 -0.26 -8.84 -3.65
CA LEU A 43 0.02 -8.37 -2.30
C LEU A 43 0.07 -9.52 -1.29
N LYS A 44 -0.89 -10.45 -1.32
CA LYS A 44 -0.87 -11.65 -0.45
C LYS A 44 0.43 -12.46 -0.60
N ARG A 45 0.87 -12.69 -1.84
CA ARG A 45 2.15 -13.38 -2.09
C ARG A 45 3.37 -12.60 -1.58
N ALA A 46 3.36 -11.27 -1.68
CA ALA A 46 4.42 -10.43 -1.15
C ALA A 46 4.48 -10.48 0.39
N ILE A 47 3.32 -10.41 1.06
CA ILE A 47 3.18 -10.54 2.51
C ILE A 47 3.70 -11.92 2.98
N TYR A 48 3.29 -12.98 2.33
CA TYR A 48 3.77 -14.33 2.65
C TYR A 48 5.30 -14.43 2.57
N ARG A 49 5.91 -13.89 1.50
CA ARG A 49 7.38 -13.86 1.35
C ARG A 49 8.04 -13.02 2.44
N MET A 50 7.47 -11.86 2.75
CA MET A 50 7.99 -10.98 3.79
C MET A 50 8.01 -11.68 5.16
N ASN A 51 6.94 -12.39 5.51
CA ASN A 51 6.89 -13.19 6.73
C ASN A 51 8.01 -14.22 6.77
N GLY A 52 8.21 -14.98 5.69
CA GLY A 52 9.30 -15.97 5.59
C GLY A 52 10.68 -15.34 5.77
N TRP A 53 10.95 -14.17 5.19
CA TRP A 53 12.23 -13.50 5.38
C TRP A 53 12.49 -13.08 6.82
N ILE A 54 11.48 -12.58 7.54
CA ILE A 54 11.62 -12.24 8.97
C ILE A 54 11.87 -13.50 9.79
N GLU A 55 11.15 -14.58 9.51
CA GLU A 55 11.31 -15.87 10.18
C GLU A 55 12.71 -16.46 9.97
N ASP A 56 13.16 -16.55 8.71
CA ASP A 56 14.47 -17.07 8.32
C ASP A 56 15.62 -16.24 8.92
N SER A 57 15.45 -14.93 9.02
CA SER A 57 16.47 -14.04 9.59
C SER A 57 16.58 -14.12 11.10
N SER A 58 15.60 -14.76 11.78
CA SER A 58 15.48 -14.86 13.25
C SER A 58 15.52 -13.52 13.98
N GLY A 59 15.13 -12.45 13.29
CA GLY A 59 15.18 -11.09 13.83
C GLY A 59 13.87 -10.36 13.75
N PRO A 60 13.76 -9.16 14.38
CA PRO A 60 12.56 -8.34 14.23
C PRO A 60 12.50 -7.57 12.89
N TRP A 61 13.56 -7.67 12.08
CA TRP A 61 13.72 -6.97 10.81
C TRP A 61 13.91 -7.95 9.66
N LEU A 62 13.68 -7.51 8.44
CA LEU A 62 13.75 -8.37 7.24
C LEU A 62 15.09 -9.10 7.07
N MET A 63 16.19 -8.47 7.52
CA MET A 63 17.55 -8.99 7.36
C MET A 63 18.22 -9.31 8.71
N GLY A 64 17.45 -9.55 9.78
CA GLY A 64 17.97 -9.96 11.07
C GLY A 64 17.75 -8.95 12.21
N SER A 65 18.77 -8.78 13.06
CA SER A 65 18.63 -8.03 14.31
C SER A 65 18.64 -6.50 14.16
N LYS A 66 18.98 -5.97 12.99
CA LYS A 66 19.09 -4.53 12.74
C LYS A 66 18.25 -4.13 11.53
N MET A 67 17.60 -2.95 11.63
CA MET A 67 16.89 -2.34 10.52
C MET A 67 17.86 -2.02 9.38
N THR A 68 17.46 -2.33 8.15
CA THR A 68 18.25 -2.14 6.94
C THR A 68 17.47 -1.32 5.88
N ILE A 69 18.11 -1.05 4.76
CA ILE A 69 17.47 -0.40 3.61
C ILE A 69 16.28 -1.22 3.08
N SER A 70 16.28 -2.55 3.25
CA SER A 70 15.16 -3.41 2.84
C SER A 70 13.89 -3.09 3.63
N ASP A 71 14.01 -2.86 4.93
CA ASP A 71 12.90 -2.45 5.80
C ASP A 71 12.37 -1.08 5.38
N ILE A 72 13.27 -0.13 5.11
CA ILE A 72 12.92 1.24 4.69
C ILE A 72 12.21 1.23 3.32
N ALA A 73 12.64 0.38 2.39
CA ALA A 73 12.07 0.30 1.05
C ALA A 73 10.66 -0.33 1.04
N ILE A 74 10.40 -1.30 1.91
CA ILE A 74 9.09 -1.98 2.00
C ILE A 74 8.10 -1.18 2.86
N MET A 75 8.57 -0.47 3.89
CA MET A 75 7.74 0.24 4.85
C MET A 75 6.63 1.09 4.21
N PRO A 76 6.88 1.94 3.19
CA PRO A 76 5.81 2.78 2.63
C PRO A 76 4.65 2.00 2.03
N VAL A 77 4.93 0.80 1.51
CA VAL A 77 3.90 -0.08 0.93
C VAL A 77 3.01 -0.64 2.06
N ILE A 78 3.62 -1.19 3.12
CA ILE A 78 2.88 -1.74 4.26
C ILE A 78 2.08 -0.65 4.98
N ILE A 79 2.67 0.53 5.20
CA ILE A 79 1.96 1.67 5.78
C ILE A 79 0.78 2.10 4.91
N ARG A 80 0.93 2.10 3.58
CA ARG A 80 -0.18 2.41 2.67
C ARG A 80 -1.28 1.36 2.75
N MET A 81 -0.92 0.08 2.82
CA MET A 81 -1.89 -1.02 2.97
C MET A 81 -2.65 -0.89 4.30
N ASP A 82 -1.96 -0.62 5.40
CA ASP A 82 -2.56 -0.37 6.72
C ASP A 82 -3.52 0.84 6.67
N ASP A 83 -3.07 1.93 6.08
CA ASP A 83 -3.85 3.17 5.92
C ASP A 83 -5.19 2.96 5.17
N ILE A 84 -5.24 2.06 4.19
CA ILE A 84 -6.46 1.79 3.40
C ILE A 84 -7.21 0.52 3.83
N ASN A 85 -6.98 0.04 5.08
CA ASN A 85 -7.62 -1.14 5.69
C ASN A 85 -7.36 -2.47 4.96
N LEU A 86 -6.16 -2.68 4.46
CA LEU A 86 -5.71 -3.98 3.94
C LEU A 86 -4.87 -4.77 4.97
N SER A 87 -4.91 -4.40 6.25
CA SER A 87 -4.18 -5.10 7.33
C SER A 87 -4.65 -6.54 7.55
N GLU A 88 -5.87 -6.88 7.15
CA GLU A 88 -6.38 -8.26 7.12
C GLU A 88 -5.48 -9.21 6.30
N LEU A 89 -4.69 -8.69 5.35
CA LEU A 89 -3.79 -9.50 4.53
C LEU A 89 -2.61 -10.10 5.32
N TRP A 90 -2.36 -9.64 6.54
CA TRP A 90 -1.32 -10.18 7.42
C TRP A 90 -1.80 -10.50 8.84
N GLU A 91 -3.11 -10.58 9.09
CA GLU A 91 -3.64 -10.92 10.42
C GLU A 91 -3.14 -12.28 10.93
N ASP A 92 -2.90 -13.25 10.03
CA ASP A 92 -2.32 -14.55 10.35
C ASP A 92 -0.78 -14.54 10.47
N PHE A 93 -0.13 -13.38 10.29
CA PHE A 93 1.33 -13.22 10.27
C PHE A 93 1.83 -12.29 11.38
N PRO A 94 1.90 -12.75 12.65
CA PRO A 94 2.27 -11.90 13.78
C PRO A 94 3.67 -11.29 13.68
N LEU A 95 4.58 -11.88 12.90
CA LEU A 95 5.90 -11.33 12.65
C LEU A 95 5.84 -10.01 11.88
N ILE A 96 4.92 -9.89 10.93
CA ILE A 96 4.71 -8.65 10.17
C ILE A 96 4.11 -7.57 11.07
N GLU A 97 3.13 -7.90 11.90
CA GLU A 97 2.54 -6.95 12.85
C GLU A 97 3.58 -6.44 13.85
N ASN A 98 4.44 -7.33 14.35
CA ASN A 98 5.55 -6.96 15.22
C ASN A 98 6.58 -6.07 14.50
N TRP A 99 6.94 -6.42 13.26
CA TRP A 99 7.81 -5.61 12.41
C TRP A 99 7.23 -4.20 12.21
N LEU A 100 5.95 -4.09 11.86
CA LEU A 100 5.25 -2.81 11.65
C LEU A 100 5.23 -1.98 12.93
N THR A 101 4.97 -2.63 14.07
CA THR A 101 5.01 -1.98 15.38
C THR A 101 6.41 -1.43 15.68
N ASN A 102 7.47 -2.16 15.36
CA ASN A 102 8.85 -1.71 15.55
C ASN A 102 9.19 -0.53 14.63
N ILE A 103 8.73 -0.55 13.37
CA ILE A 103 8.86 0.60 12.46
C ILE A 103 8.20 1.84 13.05
N LYS A 104 6.93 1.74 13.48
CA LYS A 104 6.15 2.86 14.04
C LYS A 104 6.78 3.48 15.29
N LYS A 105 7.58 2.72 16.05
CA LYS A 105 8.31 3.22 17.23
C LYS A 105 9.59 3.98 16.89
N THR A 106 10.10 3.91 15.66
CA THR A 106 11.33 4.61 15.29
C THR A 106 11.10 6.13 15.26
N HIS A 107 12.11 6.88 15.71
CA HIS A 107 12.05 8.34 15.69
C HIS A 107 11.88 8.87 14.26
N SER A 108 12.58 8.29 13.28
CA SER A 108 12.47 8.67 11.87
C SER A 108 11.06 8.48 11.31
N PHE A 109 10.38 7.38 11.68
CA PHE A 109 8.99 7.16 11.30
C PHE A 109 8.09 8.27 11.85
N GLN A 110 8.19 8.56 13.15
CA GLN A 110 7.37 9.58 13.83
C GLN A 110 7.59 10.99 13.26
N GLN A 111 8.80 11.29 12.79
CA GLN A 111 9.10 12.56 12.12
C GLN A 111 8.56 12.63 10.68
N THR A 112 8.46 11.49 9.99
CA THR A 112 8.03 11.41 8.59
C THR A 112 6.51 11.30 8.46
N TYR A 113 5.88 10.49 9.31
CA TYR A 113 4.44 10.22 9.31
C TYR A 113 3.74 11.03 10.40
N TYR A 114 3.66 12.35 10.20
CA TYR A 114 2.90 13.27 11.05
C TYR A 114 1.42 13.33 10.62
N PHE A 115 0.58 13.95 11.43
CA PHE A 115 -0.84 14.14 11.10
C PHE A 115 -1.02 14.82 9.73
N GLY A 116 -1.87 14.26 8.90
CA GLY A 116 -2.11 14.68 7.52
C GLY A 116 -1.21 14.01 6.48
N SER A 117 -0.26 13.17 6.88
CA SER A 117 0.60 12.42 5.94
C SER A 117 -0.07 11.17 5.36
N LEU A 118 -1.05 10.61 6.06
CA LEU A 118 -1.79 9.45 5.61
C LEU A 118 -2.90 9.84 4.63
N LEU A 119 -3.17 8.95 3.67
CA LEU A 119 -4.17 9.19 2.63
C LEU A 119 -5.59 9.29 3.20
N THR A 120 -5.91 8.43 4.17
CA THR A 120 -7.25 8.40 4.79
C THR A 120 -7.52 9.56 5.75
N GLU A 121 -6.50 10.23 6.24
CA GLU A 121 -6.65 11.50 6.98
C GLU A 121 -7.10 12.60 6.04
N LYS A 122 -6.55 12.64 4.83
CA LYS A 122 -6.93 13.61 3.79
C LYS A 122 -8.22 13.24 3.07
N TYR A 123 -8.49 11.95 2.89
CA TYR A 123 -9.65 11.39 2.18
C TYR A 123 -10.33 10.31 3.03
N PRO A 124 -11.11 10.68 4.06
CA PRO A 124 -11.68 9.72 5.03
C PRO A 124 -12.57 8.63 4.41
N HIS A 125 -13.16 8.89 3.24
CA HIS A 125 -13.99 7.92 2.53
C HIS A 125 -13.20 6.67 2.09
N LEU A 126 -11.87 6.77 1.93
CA LEU A 126 -11.02 5.65 1.54
C LEU A 126 -10.90 4.59 2.64
N LYS A 127 -11.19 4.91 3.91
CA LYS A 127 -11.25 3.93 5.00
C LYS A 127 -12.28 2.82 4.77
N LYS A 128 -13.24 3.02 3.88
CA LYS A 128 -14.29 2.04 3.56
C LYS A 128 -13.91 1.11 2.42
N MET A 129 -12.81 1.37 1.69
CA MET A 129 -12.47 0.62 0.47
C MET A 129 -11.93 -0.79 0.75
N GLY A 130 -11.36 -1.05 1.94
CA GLY A 130 -10.86 -2.38 2.33
C GLY A 130 -11.94 -3.31 2.90
N LYS A 131 -13.12 -2.81 3.23
CA LYS A 131 -14.23 -3.65 3.70
C LYS A 131 -15.07 -4.07 2.50
N LYS A 132 -15.03 -5.36 2.12
CA LYS A 132 -16.10 -5.95 1.30
C LYS A 132 -17.40 -5.67 2.04
N ASN A 133 -18.37 -5.05 1.35
CA ASN A 133 -19.72 -4.88 1.90
C ASN A 133 -20.22 -6.27 2.33
N GLU A 134 -20.41 -6.43 3.64
CA GLU A 134 -21.23 -7.50 4.19
C GLU A 134 -22.71 -7.29 3.80
#